data_30c7c47b6ede201ffa29e337e976f1fc
#
_entry.id   30c7c47b6ede201ffa29e337e976f1fc
#
_cell.length_a   1.000
_cell.length_b   1.000
_cell.length_c   1.000
_cell.angle_alpha   90.00
_cell.angle_beta   90.00
_cell.angle_gamma   90.00
#
_symmetry.space_group_name_H-M   'P 1'
#
loop_
_entity.id
_entity.type
_entity.pdbx_description
1 polymer ?
#
loop_
_entity_poly.entity_id
_entity_poly.type
_entity_poly.pdbx_seq_one_letter_code
_entity_poly.pdbx_strand_id
1 'polypeptide(L)'
;TKEPTRNSASFGHTLLSQGGSSSFDNITSGNVSLVTGDGKAGVYAYGQNRKRKGYDHDGDGYTELPELENQTFGLSSYLRLSPYSKLSLQYHAIKEFRRGGNNLSMPAHEANITEQVDHNIQGGGLTYDLFTPNEKNHLSAYFSFQTTARKSYYGGIGEGTEEDIETAEKAYGTTRDLTYVFGSQYVHSFSKLLFMPSDLTLGAEYNYDGLKDVILGYDRNFKQNTNIGSFYFQNEWKNKQW
;
A
#
# COMPACT_ATOMS: atom_id res chain seq x y z
N THR A 1 -9.30 4.08 5.77
CA THR A 1 -9.33 5.56 5.88
C THR A 1 -10.73 6.00 6.24
N LYS A 2 -10.87 6.92 7.23
CA LYS A 2 -12.18 7.45 7.59
C LYS A 2 -12.68 8.42 6.50
N GLU A 3 -13.97 8.38 6.21
CA GLU A 3 -14.65 9.35 5.37
C GLU A 3 -14.48 10.75 5.97
N PRO A 4 -14.10 11.78 5.19
CA PRO A 4 -13.99 13.15 5.68
C PRO A 4 -15.36 13.67 6.09
N THR A 5 -15.46 14.27 7.27
CA THR A 5 -16.72 14.77 7.85
C THR A 5 -16.73 16.27 8.11
N ARG A 6 -15.57 16.92 8.01
CA ARG A 6 -15.39 18.37 8.24
C ARG A 6 -14.19 18.91 7.47
N ASN A 7 -14.20 20.21 7.22
CA ASN A 7 -13.06 20.93 6.68
C ASN A 7 -11.98 21.04 7.76
N SER A 8 -10.77 20.59 7.44
CA SER A 8 -9.62 20.68 8.33
C SER A 8 -8.33 20.54 7.53
N ALA A 9 -7.25 21.08 8.07
CA ALA A 9 -5.91 20.86 7.57
C ALA A 9 -4.95 20.69 8.75
N SER A 10 -3.93 19.90 8.58
CA SER A 10 -2.83 19.81 9.54
C SER A 10 -1.50 19.69 8.80
N PHE A 11 -0.47 20.20 9.44
CA PHE A 11 0.91 20.11 9.00
C PHE A 11 1.78 19.78 10.21
N GLY A 12 2.76 18.92 10.04
CA GLY A 12 3.70 18.52 11.09
C GLY A 12 5.10 18.32 10.52
N HIS A 13 6.07 18.67 11.33
CA HIS A 13 7.48 18.38 11.05
C HIS A 13 8.11 17.79 12.31
N THR A 14 8.84 16.71 12.14
CA THR A 14 9.58 16.05 13.22
C THR A 14 11.03 15.87 12.78
N LEU A 15 11.95 16.30 13.65
CA LEU A 15 13.37 16.10 13.51
C LEU A 15 13.86 15.23 14.66
N LEU A 16 14.45 14.08 14.34
CA LEU A 16 15.04 13.17 15.31
C LEU A 16 16.55 13.10 15.10
N SER A 17 17.33 13.28 16.15
CA SER A 17 18.76 12.97 16.19
C SER A 17 18.96 11.54 16.68
N GLN A 18 19.82 10.80 16.00
CA GLN A 18 20.09 9.41 16.34
C GLN A 18 21.40 9.32 17.10
N GLY A 19 21.34 8.76 18.33
CA GLY A 19 22.50 8.58 19.20
C GLY A 19 23.27 9.87 19.54
N GLY A 20 22.64 11.06 19.42
CA GLY A 20 23.32 12.35 19.57
C GLY A 20 24.26 12.72 18.43
N SER A 21 24.23 11.96 17.33
CA SER A 21 25.06 12.17 16.13
C SER A 21 24.48 13.25 15.21
N SER A 22 25.22 13.58 14.14
CA SER A 22 24.75 14.40 13.03
C SER A 22 23.83 13.67 12.06
N SER A 23 23.48 12.41 12.35
CA SER A 23 22.50 11.65 11.58
C SER A 23 21.10 12.03 12.02
N PHE A 24 20.36 12.69 11.13
CA PHE A 24 19.00 13.15 11.39
C PHE A 24 17.99 12.35 10.60
N ASP A 25 16.84 12.11 11.22
CA ASP A 25 15.62 11.62 10.58
C ASP A 25 14.62 12.78 10.51
N ASN A 26 14.36 13.25 9.30
CA ASN A 26 13.45 14.37 9.01
C ASN A 26 12.14 13.83 8.48
N ILE A 27 11.04 14.14 9.14
CA ILE A 27 9.69 13.73 8.77
C ILE A 27 8.82 14.98 8.62
N THR A 28 8.37 15.24 7.42
CA THR A 28 7.38 16.29 7.13
C THR A 28 6.11 15.64 6.64
N SER A 29 4.98 15.98 7.25
CA SER A 29 3.69 15.44 6.86
C SER A 29 2.60 16.50 6.89
N GLY A 30 1.57 16.30 6.09
CA GLY A 30 0.40 17.17 6.09
C GLY A 30 -0.82 16.45 5.55
N ASN A 31 -1.98 16.97 5.90
CA ASN A 31 -3.24 16.52 5.35
C ASN A 31 -4.24 17.66 5.24
N VAL A 32 -5.20 17.45 4.34
CA VAL A 32 -6.34 18.35 4.16
C VAL A 32 -7.61 17.52 4.00
N SER A 33 -8.66 17.96 4.63
CA SER A 33 -10.02 17.42 4.53
C SER A 33 -10.95 18.54 4.08
N LEU A 34 -11.69 18.32 3.02
CA LEU A 34 -12.69 19.25 2.47
C LEU A 34 -14.00 18.51 2.30
N VAL A 35 -15.09 19.13 2.73
CA VAL A 35 -16.44 18.60 2.64
C VAL A 35 -17.37 19.71 2.15
N THR A 36 -18.24 19.38 1.21
CA THR A 36 -19.27 20.31 0.73
C THR A 36 -20.27 20.64 1.85
N GLY A 37 -20.85 21.84 1.83
CA GLY A 37 -21.78 22.29 2.87
C GLY A 37 -23.03 21.43 3.03
N ASP A 38 -23.41 20.71 1.97
CA ASP A 38 -24.54 19.76 1.97
C ASP A 38 -24.08 18.30 2.31
N GLY A 39 -22.80 18.09 2.56
CA GLY A 39 -22.24 16.77 2.89
C GLY A 39 -22.27 15.75 1.75
N LYS A 40 -22.57 16.17 0.52
CA LYS A 40 -22.67 15.23 -0.61
C LYS A 40 -21.34 14.79 -1.17
N ALA A 41 -20.31 15.61 -1.04
CA ALA A 41 -18.97 15.26 -1.49
C ALA A 41 -17.93 15.60 -0.42
N GLY A 42 -16.88 14.81 -0.36
CA GLY A 42 -15.74 15.08 0.50
C GLY A 42 -14.47 14.48 -0.08
N VAL A 43 -13.36 15.16 0.22
CA VAL A 43 -12.01 14.75 -0.19
C VAL A 43 -11.10 14.87 1.02
N TYR A 44 -10.30 13.83 1.24
CA TYR A 44 -9.21 13.81 2.19
C TYR A 44 -7.92 13.46 1.45
N ALA A 45 -6.95 14.36 1.49
CA ALA A 45 -5.64 14.12 0.94
C ALA A 45 -4.57 14.22 2.05
N TYR A 46 -3.55 13.38 1.97
CA TYR A 46 -2.41 13.42 2.88
C TYR A 46 -1.13 13.16 2.13
N GLY A 47 -0.04 13.67 2.69
CA GLY A 47 1.30 13.43 2.18
C GLY A 47 2.33 13.40 3.29
N GLN A 48 3.40 12.65 3.05
CA GLN A 48 4.56 12.58 3.93
C GLN A 48 5.83 12.53 3.08
N ASN A 49 6.84 13.26 3.53
CA ASN A 49 8.21 13.11 3.07
C ASN A 49 9.09 12.82 4.28
N ARG A 50 9.84 11.72 4.23
CA ARG A 50 10.79 11.32 5.27
C ARG A 50 12.15 11.10 4.64
N LYS A 51 13.16 11.67 5.25
CA LYS A 51 14.55 11.50 4.86
C LYS A 51 15.42 11.27 6.08
N ARG A 52 16.08 10.11 6.14
CA ARG A 52 17.01 9.72 7.18
C ARG A 52 18.36 9.38 6.55
N LYS A 53 19.44 9.88 7.13
CA LYS A 53 20.79 9.43 6.80
C LYS A 53 21.07 8.08 7.44
N GLY A 54 21.92 7.28 6.83
CA GLY A 54 22.46 6.08 7.44
C GLY A 54 23.14 6.40 8.78
N TYR A 55 22.99 5.52 9.77
CA TYR A 55 23.58 5.65 11.10
C TYR A 55 24.37 4.40 11.43
N ASP A 56 25.64 4.62 11.69
CA ASP A 56 26.62 3.68 12.19
C ASP A 56 26.82 4.01 13.68
N HIS A 57 26.48 3.07 14.58
CA HIS A 57 26.47 3.28 16.01
C HIS A 57 27.83 3.08 16.67
N ASP A 58 28.53 2.06 16.28
CA ASP A 58 29.80 1.62 16.90
C ASP A 58 31.05 2.06 16.12
N GLY A 59 30.85 2.66 14.93
CA GLY A 59 31.93 3.21 14.12
C GLY A 59 32.72 2.17 13.33
N ASP A 60 32.14 1.00 13.11
CA ASP A 60 32.77 -0.09 12.34
C ASP A 60 32.65 0.09 10.82
N GLY A 61 31.95 1.14 10.37
CA GLY A 61 31.72 1.48 8.97
C GLY A 61 30.48 0.86 8.37
N TYR A 62 29.71 0.09 9.14
CA TYR A 62 28.42 -0.50 8.73
C TYR A 62 27.26 0.20 9.42
N THR A 63 26.14 0.28 8.74
CA THR A 63 24.96 1.00 9.27
C THR A 63 24.03 0.05 10.01
N GLU A 64 23.74 0.31 11.30
CA GLU A 64 22.65 -0.34 12.04
C GLU A 64 21.29 0.23 11.64
N LEU A 65 21.25 1.52 11.24
CA LEU A 65 20.05 2.09 10.66
C LEU A 65 20.33 2.51 9.22
N PRO A 66 19.64 1.93 8.25
CA PRO A 66 19.86 2.24 6.83
C PRO A 66 19.49 3.69 6.49
N GLU A 67 20.08 4.23 5.45
CA GLU A 67 19.57 5.41 4.77
C GLU A 67 18.15 5.15 4.27
N LEU A 68 17.28 6.15 4.40
CA LEU A 68 15.88 6.07 4.02
C LEU A 68 15.41 7.36 3.39
N GLU A 69 14.82 7.27 2.20
CA GLU A 69 14.00 8.32 1.61
C GLU A 69 12.62 7.72 1.32
N ASN A 70 11.57 8.32 1.91
CA ASN A 70 10.19 7.87 1.70
C ASN A 70 9.30 9.07 1.36
N GLN A 71 8.55 8.94 0.28
CA GLN A 71 7.53 9.88 -0.14
C GLN A 71 6.21 9.12 -0.25
N THR A 72 5.22 9.57 0.49
CA THR A 72 3.89 8.98 0.48
C THR A 72 2.86 10.04 0.15
N PHE A 73 1.94 9.71 -0.74
CA PHE A 73 0.75 10.49 -1.03
C PHE A 73 -0.48 9.58 -0.96
N GLY A 74 -1.58 10.09 -0.43
CA GLY A 74 -2.85 9.38 -0.43
C GLY A 74 -4.02 10.33 -0.58
N LEU A 75 -5.06 9.80 -1.24
CA LEU A 75 -6.33 10.47 -1.50
C LEU A 75 -7.46 9.53 -1.13
N SER A 76 -8.48 10.05 -0.46
CA SER A 76 -9.77 9.39 -0.24
C SER A 76 -10.87 10.39 -0.51
N SER A 77 -11.85 10.01 -1.31
CA SER A 77 -12.98 10.88 -1.64
C SER A 77 -14.28 10.10 -1.72
N TYR A 78 -15.39 10.80 -1.53
CA TYR A 78 -16.69 10.25 -1.76
C TYR A 78 -17.59 11.26 -2.47
N LEU A 79 -18.59 10.72 -3.19
CA LEU A 79 -19.67 11.47 -3.81
C LEU A 79 -20.98 10.73 -3.59
N ARG A 80 -21.93 11.36 -2.91
CA ARG A 80 -23.31 10.90 -2.75
C ARG A 80 -24.10 11.33 -3.98
N LEU A 81 -24.35 10.39 -4.88
CA LEU A 81 -25.10 10.65 -6.12
C LEU A 81 -26.59 10.82 -5.85
N SER A 82 -27.08 10.17 -4.79
CA SER A 82 -28.45 10.29 -4.26
C SER A 82 -28.45 10.04 -2.75
N PRO A 83 -29.58 10.18 -2.04
CA PRO A 83 -29.68 9.74 -0.65
C PRO A 83 -29.37 8.26 -0.43
N TYR A 84 -29.47 7.46 -1.48
CA TYR A 84 -29.33 6.01 -1.43
C TYR A 84 -28.11 5.47 -2.20
N SER A 85 -27.30 6.33 -2.82
CA SER A 85 -26.16 5.87 -3.59
C SER A 85 -24.92 6.71 -3.35
N LYS A 86 -23.78 6.04 -3.20
CA LYS A 86 -22.48 6.63 -2.91
C LYS A 86 -21.39 6.02 -3.76
N LEU A 87 -20.54 6.86 -4.32
CA LEU A 87 -19.30 6.49 -4.96
C LEU A 87 -18.14 6.88 -4.04
N SER A 88 -17.21 5.96 -3.80
CA SER A 88 -16.02 6.19 -2.99
C SER A 88 -14.77 5.86 -3.80
N LEU A 89 -13.79 6.74 -3.79
CA LEU A 89 -12.50 6.60 -4.46
C LEU A 89 -11.38 6.65 -3.44
N GLN A 90 -10.40 5.77 -3.57
CA GLN A 90 -9.15 5.78 -2.82
C GLN A 90 -7.97 5.66 -3.78
N TYR A 91 -6.89 6.36 -3.49
CA TYR A 91 -5.63 6.24 -4.21
C TYR A 91 -4.47 6.46 -3.24
N HIS A 92 -3.37 5.74 -3.44
CA HIS A 92 -2.12 5.99 -2.75
C HIS A 92 -0.93 5.75 -3.67
N ALA A 93 0.13 6.50 -3.43
CA ALA A 93 1.43 6.35 -4.07
C ALA A 93 2.52 6.41 -3.02
N ILE A 94 3.45 5.48 -3.07
CA ILE A 94 4.60 5.39 -2.16
C ILE A 94 5.85 5.22 -3.01
N LYS A 95 6.82 6.09 -2.81
CA LYS A 95 8.18 5.94 -3.33
C LYS A 95 9.12 5.82 -2.15
N GLU A 96 9.83 4.72 -2.04
CA GLU A 96 10.76 4.46 -0.95
C GLU A 96 12.10 3.98 -1.50
N PHE A 97 13.18 4.66 -1.12
CA PHE A 97 14.54 4.21 -1.25
C PHE A 97 15.09 3.87 0.13
N ARG A 98 15.72 2.72 0.26
CA ARG A 98 16.42 2.29 1.47
C ARG A 98 17.75 1.68 1.09
N ARG A 99 18.81 2.04 1.81
CA ARG A 99 20.13 1.45 1.64
C ARG A 99 20.85 1.32 2.98
N GLY A 100 21.32 0.11 3.28
CA GLY A 100 22.16 -0.24 4.42
C GLY A 100 23.42 -0.97 3.98
N GLY A 101 24.32 -1.19 4.92
CA GLY A 101 25.64 -1.78 4.72
C GLY A 101 26.73 -0.73 4.88
N ASN A 102 27.82 -0.89 4.14
CA ASN A 102 28.94 0.07 4.17
C ASN A 102 29.10 0.83 2.87
N ASN A 103 30.02 1.80 2.85
CA ASN A 103 30.38 2.59 1.64
C ASN A 103 29.14 3.19 0.92
N LEU A 104 28.22 3.81 1.67
CA LEU A 104 26.95 4.30 1.14
C LEU A 104 27.09 5.32 -0.02
N SER A 105 28.23 5.95 -0.19
CA SER A 105 28.54 6.90 -1.27
C SER A 105 28.95 6.22 -2.59
N MET A 106 29.26 4.94 -2.58
CA MET A 106 29.67 4.18 -3.76
C MET A 106 28.45 3.43 -4.37
N PRO A 107 28.54 2.98 -5.64
CA PRO A 107 27.56 2.03 -6.18
C PRO A 107 27.38 0.80 -5.29
N ALA A 108 26.20 0.20 -5.27
CA ALA A 108 25.89 -0.89 -4.36
C ALA A 108 26.81 -2.11 -4.55
N HIS A 109 27.19 -2.41 -5.80
CA HIS A 109 28.06 -3.52 -6.15
C HIS A 109 29.55 -3.28 -5.83
N GLU A 110 29.94 -2.07 -5.47
CA GLU A 110 31.31 -1.71 -5.06
C GLU A 110 31.50 -1.68 -3.53
N ALA A 111 30.42 -1.91 -2.78
CA ALA A 111 30.50 -1.99 -1.33
C ALA A 111 30.83 -3.40 -0.86
N ASN A 112 31.41 -3.56 0.33
CA ASN A 112 31.74 -4.88 0.88
C ASN A 112 30.47 -5.69 1.14
N ILE A 113 29.44 -5.02 1.68
CA ILE A 113 28.10 -5.57 1.86
C ILE A 113 27.08 -4.46 1.72
N THR A 114 26.02 -4.71 0.97
CA THR A 114 24.92 -3.75 0.76
C THR A 114 23.57 -4.47 0.64
N GLU A 115 22.61 -3.91 1.32
CA GLU A 115 21.19 -4.14 1.05
C GLU A 115 20.58 -2.82 0.54
N GLN A 116 20.04 -2.83 -0.68
CA GLN A 116 19.40 -1.65 -1.27
C GLN A 116 18.07 -2.02 -1.90
N VAL A 117 17.07 -1.19 -1.66
CA VAL A 117 15.73 -1.35 -2.25
C VAL A 117 15.20 0.01 -2.69
N ASP A 118 14.65 0.08 -3.91
CA ASP A 118 13.91 1.21 -4.44
C ASP A 118 12.49 0.70 -4.82
N HIS A 119 11.49 1.14 -4.07
CA HIS A 119 10.10 0.78 -4.27
C HIS A 119 9.33 1.94 -4.90
N ASN A 120 8.52 1.63 -5.90
CA ASN A 120 7.47 2.49 -6.41
C ASN A 120 6.15 1.71 -6.37
N ILE A 121 5.29 2.06 -5.43
CA ILE A 121 4.01 1.40 -5.19
C ILE A 121 2.90 2.38 -5.49
N GLN A 122 1.93 1.97 -6.28
CA GLN A 122 0.71 2.71 -6.53
C GLN A 122 -0.48 1.78 -6.37
N GLY A 123 -1.52 2.26 -5.73
CA GLY A 123 -2.73 1.49 -5.56
C GLY A 123 -3.94 2.40 -5.39
N GLY A 124 -5.09 1.81 -5.59
CA GLY A 124 -6.35 2.54 -5.47
C GLY A 124 -7.55 1.63 -5.56
N GLY A 125 -8.71 2.23 -5.33
CA GLY A 125 -9.96 1.50 -5.41
C GLY A 125 -11.13 2.44 -5.62
N LEU A 126 -12.16 1.89 -6.24
CA LEU A 126 -13.45 2.52 -6.47
C LEU A 126 -14.53 1.60 -5.89
N THR A 127 -15.42 2.15 -5.08
CA THR A 127 -16.57 1.44 -4.53
C THR A 127 -17.83 2.19 -4.83
N TYR A 128 -18.84 1.49 -5.32
CA TYR A 128 -20.18 2.00 -5.52
C TYR A 128 -21.16 1.25 -4.60
N ASP A 129 -21.84 2.00 -3.74
CA ASP A 129 -22.88 1.51 -2.84
C ASP A 129 -24.24 2.02 -3.28
N LEU A 130 -25.24 1.13 -3.33
CA LEU A 130 -26.62 1.44 -3.66
C LEU A 130 -27.54 0.76 -2.64
N PHE A 131 -28.37 1.58 -1.99
CA PHE A 131 -29.42 1.12 -1.07
C PHE A 131 -30.80 1.36 -1.68
N THR A 132 -31.76 0.53 -1.33
CA THR A 132 -33.18 0.86 -1.63
C THR A 132 -33.75 1.81 -0.56
N PRO A 133 -34.78 2.64 -0.88
CA PRO A 133 -35.40 3.54 0.07
C PRO A 133 -35.93 2.89 1.35
N ASN A 134 -36.30 1.61 1.27
CA ASN A 134 -36.76 0.82 2.41
C ASN A 134 -35.62 0.14 3.18
N GLU A 135 -34.35 0.40 2.82
CA GLU A 135 -33.14 -0.16 3.42
C GLU A 135 -33.04 -1.70 3.41
N LYS A 136 -33.94 -2.36 2.66
CA LYS A 136 -33.95 -3.83 2.60
C LYS A 136 -32.90 -4.41 1.65
N ASN A 137 -32.46 -3.63 0.69
CA ASN A 137 -31.46 -4.09 -0.28
C ASN A 137 -30.26 -3.17 -0.27
N HIS A 138 -29.09 -3.76 -0.29
CA HIS A 138 -27.80 -3.09 -0.45
C HIS A 138 -27.00 -3.82 -1.51
N LEU A 139 -26.62 -3.13 -2.58
CA LEU A 139 -25.65 -3.57 -3.57
C LEU A 139 -24.37 -2.79 -3.38
N SER A 140 -23.26 -3.48 -3.24
CA SER A 140 -21.91 -2.92 -3.30
C SER A 140 -21.15 -3.53 -4.45
N ALA A 141 -20.53 -2.70 -5.29
CA ALA A 141 -19.61 -3.12 -6.33
C ALA A 141 -18.29 -2.40 -6.14
N TYR A 142 -17.17 -3.10 -6.26
CA TYR A 142 -15.86 -2.52 -6.02
C TYR A 142 -14.82 -3.04 -7.01
N PHE A 143 -13.87 -2.17 -7.25
CA PHE A 143 -12.63 -2.45 -7.96
C PHE A 143 -11.47 -1.93 -7.14
N SER A 144 -10.39 -2.69 -7.02
CA SER A 144 -9.14 -2.22 -6.45
C SER A 144 -7.96 -2.74 -7.25
N PHE A 145 -6.86 -2.00 -7.23
CA PHE A 145 -5.60 -2.42 -7.84
C PHE A 145 -4.41 -1.97 -7.01
N GLN A 146 -3.32 -2.69 -7.14
CA GLN A 146 -2.00 -2.28 -6.68
C GLN A 146 -0.97 -2.69 -7.71
N THR A 147 -0.02 -1.82 -7.98
CA THR A 147 1.17 -2.14 -8.75
C THR A 147 2.41 -1.81 -7.93
N THR A 148 3.39 -2.70 -7.97
CA THR A 148 4.69 -2.52 -7.32
C THR A 148 5.79 -2.68 -8.35
N ALA A 149 6.63 -1.66 -8.50
CA ALA A 149 7.90 -1.75 -9.19
C ALA A 149 9.01 -1.63 -8.15
N ARG A 150 9.86 -2.65 -8.06
CA ARG A 150 10.99 -2.70 -7.12
C ARG A 150 12.27 -2.92 -7.88
N LYS A 151 13.29 -2.12 -7.56
CA LYS A 151 14.69 -2.44 -7.83
C LYS A 151 15.32 -2.84 -6.51
N SER A 152 16.12 -3.90 -6.50
CA SER A 152 16.78 -4.38 -5.30
C SER A 152 18.22 -4.75 -5.60
N TYR A 153 19.03 -4.66 -4.58
CA TYR A 153 20.39 -5.18 -4.54
C TYR A 153 20.61 -5.84 -3.18
N TYR A 154 21.17 -7.01 -3.18
CA TYR A 154 21.60 -7.69 -1.96
C TYR A 154 22.87 -8.44 -2.26
N GLY A 155 24.01 -8.00 -1.71
CA GLY A 155 25.31 -8.56 -1.98
C GLY A 155 26.44 -7.62 -1.61
N GLY A 156 27.60 -7.84 -2.21
CA GLY A 156 28.82 -7.06 -2.04
C GLY A 156 29.95 -7.69 -2.83
N ILE A 157 31.11 -7.03 -2.84
CA ILE A 157 32.30 -7.47 -3.58
C ILE A 157 33.01 -8.68 -2.94
N GLY A 158 32.52 -9.24 -1.82
CA GLY A 158 33.12 -10.40 -1.16
C GLY A 158 34.59 -10.21 -0.83
N GLU A 159 35.46 -11.14 -1.26
CA GLU A 159 36.90 -11.05 -1.14
C GLU A 159 37.54 -10.20 -2.26
N GLY A 160 36.76 -9.74 -3.23
CA GLY A 160 37.20 -8.88 -4.34
C GLY A 160 37.89 -9.65 -5.47
N THR A 161 37.62 -10.94 -5.60
CA THR A 161 38.05 -11.72 -6.76
C THR A 161 37.31 -11.28 -8.03
N GLU A 162 37.83 -11.59 -9.22
CA GLU A 162 37.13 -11.29 -10.48
C GLU A 162 35.72 -11.91 -10.53
N GLU A 163 35.56 -13.13 -9.99
CA GLU A 163 34.28 -13.82 -9.90
C GLU A 163 33.31 -13.14 -8.94
N ASP A 164 33.80 -12.65 -7.77
CA ASP A 164 33.02 -11.88 -6.80
C ASP A 164 32.50 -10.58 -7.42
N ILE A 165 33.37 -9.85 -8.13
CA ILE A 165 33.02 -8.58 -8.79
C ILE A 165 31.96 -8.83 -9.87
N GLU A 166 32.15 -9.84 -10.73
CA GLU A 166 31.16 -10.18 -11.77
C GLU A 166 29.81 -10.57 -11.17
N THR A 167 29.81 -11.32 -10.07
CA THR A 167 28.60 -11.72 -9.34
C THR A 167 27.93 -10.51 -8.72
N ALA A 168 28.69 -9.61 -8.10
CA ALA A 168 28.18 -8.38 -7.51
C ALA A 168 27.53 -7.47 -8.56
N GLU A 169 28.11 -7.28 -9.72
CA GLU A 169 27.52 -6.50 -10.81
C GLU A 169 26.18 -7.05 -11.30
N LYS A 170 26.00 -8.38 -11.25
CA LYS A 170 24.79 -9.07 -11.68
C LYS A 170 23.72 -9.24 -10.57
N ALA A 171 24.03 -8.87 -9.32
CA ALA A 171 23.14 -9.04 -8.16
C ALA A 171 21.98 -8.02 -8.09
N TYR A 172 21.88 -7.14 -9.08
CA TYR A 172 20.73 -6.23 -9.21
C TYR A 172 19.48 -6.98 -9.61
N GLY A 173 18.42 -6.78 -8.81
CA GLY A 173 17.11 -7.37 -9.04
C GLY A 173 16.07 -6.35 -9.50
N THR A 174 15.10 -6.84 -10.26
CA THR A 174 13.90 -6.09 -10.62
C THR A 174 12.67 -6.94 -10.39
N THR A 175 11.70 -6.38 -9.64
CA THR A 175 10.41 -7.00 -9.42
C THR A 175 9.31 -6.09 -9.97
N ARG A 176 8.34 -6.67 -10.65
CA ARG A 176 7.08 -6.02 -11.04
C ARG A 176 5.93 -6.90 -10.60
N ASP A 177 5.03 -6.30 -9.89
CA ASP A 177 3.82 -6.92 -9.39
C ASP A 177 2.61 -6.08 -9.81
N LEU A 178 1.53 -6.75 -10.19
CA LEU A 178 0.23 -6.17 -10.48
C LEU A 178 -0.84 -7.06 -9.88
N THR A 179 -1.55 -6.54 -8.89
CA THR A 179 -2.74 -7.16 -8.32
C THR A 179 -3.95 -6.31 -8.64
N TYR A 180 -5.06 -6.93 -9.03
CA TYR A 180 -6.35 -6.26 -9.06
C TYR A 180 -7.48 -7.20 -8.63
N VAL A 181 -8.47 -6.57 -8.00
CA VAL A 181 -9.67 -7.26 -7.50
C VAL A 181 -10.89 -6.53 -8.03
N PHE A 182 -11.84 -7.29 -8.54
CA PHE A 182 -13.16 -6.80 -8.89
C PHE A 182 -14.19 -7.68 -8.19
N GLY A 183 -15.15 -7.07 -7.49
CA GLY A 183 -16.16 -7.81 -6.76
C GLY A 183 -17.48 -7.07 -6.66
N SER A 184 -18.51 -7.84 -6.33
CA SER A 184 -19.82 -7.31 -5.98
C SER A 184 -20.46 -8.13 -4.87
N GLN A 185 -21.22 -7.46 -4.03
CA GLN A 185 -21.97 -8.05 -2.94
C GLN A 185 -23.39 -7.49 -2.94
N TYR A 186 -24.36 -8.36 -2.78
CA TYR A 186 -25.75 -8.00 -2.60
C TYR A 186 -26.27 -8.55 -1.29
N VAL A 187 -26.89 -7.65 -0.50
CA VAL A 187 -27.52 -8.01 0.78
C VAL A 187 -29.01 -7.76 0.68
N HIS A 188 -29.81 -8.74 1.09
CA HIS A 188 -31.26 -8.58 1.23
C HIS A 188 -31.72 -8.88 2.66
N SER A 189 -32.39 -7.90 3.27
CA SER A 189 -32.94 -8.02 4.63
C SER A 189 -34.38 -8.50 4.59
N PHE A 190 -34.60 -9.73 5.04
CA PHE A 190 -35.93 -10.30 5.24
C PHE A 190 -36.50 -9.89 6.60
N SER A 191 -37.73 -9.39 6.61
CA SER A 191 -38.44 -9.16 7.87
C SER A 191 -38.66 -10.49 8.66
N LYS A 192 -38.75 -11.58 7.94
CA LYS A 192 -38.79 -12.95 8.49
C LYS A 192 -38.40 -13.93 7.38
N LEU A 193 -37.40 -14.77 7.64
CA LEU A 193 -37.02 -15.91 6.82
C LEU A 193 -37.07 -17.14 7.72
N LEU A 194 -37.97 -18.09 7.40
CA LEU A 194 -38.30 -19.28 8.24
C LEU A 194 -38.91 -18.84 9.58
N PHE A 195 -38.11 -18.56 10.58
CA PHE A 195 -38.56 -18.33 11.96
C PHE A 195 -38.18 -16.95 12.54
N MET A 196 -37.24 -16.22 11.97
CA MET A 196 -36.84 -14.89 12.47
C MET A 196 -36.35 -13.99 11.35
N PRO A 197 -36.14 -12.66 11.64
CA PRO A 197 -35.52 -11.72 10.70
C PRO A 197 -34.13 -12.21 10.28
N SER A 198 -33.77 -12.02 9.02
CA SER A 198 -32.43 -12.40 8.54
C SER A 198 -31.91 -11.50 7.43
N ASP A 199 -30.61 -11.44 7.31
CA ASP A 199 -29.90 -10.87 6.17
C ASP A 199 -29.29 -11.99 5.33
N LEU A 200 -29.65 -11.99 4.05
CA LEU A 200 -29.06 -12.86 3.04
C LEU A 200 -28.03 -12.08 2.26
N THR A 201 -26.79 -12.57 2.24
CA THR A 201 -25.68 -11.99 1.49
C THR A 201 -25.26 -12.93 0.37
N LEU A 202 -25.16 -12.39 -0.83
CA LEU A 202 -24.60 -13.05 -2.01
C LEU A 202 -23.43 -12.24 -2.52
N GLY A 203 -22.35 -12.86 -2.91
CA GLY A 203 -21.24 -12.13 -3.50
C GLY A 203 -20.44 -12.94 -4.48
N ALA A 204 -19.75 -12.21 -5.35
CA ALA A 204 -18.81 -12.74 -6.32
C ALA A 204 -17.58 -11.85 -6.36
N GLU A 205 -16.42 -12.45 -6.48
CA GLU A 205 -15.14 -11.75 -6.57
C GLU A 205 -14.22 -12.44 -7.56
N TYR A 206 -13.48 -11.62 -8.30
CA TYR A 206 -12.38 -12.04 -9.14
C TYR A 206 -11.12 -11.33 -8.71
N ASN A 207 -10.05 -12.09 -8.49
CA ASN A 207 -8.72 -11.61 -8.12
C ASN A 207 -7.71 -12.06 -9.17
N TYR A 208 -6.87 -11.13 -9.59
CA TYR A 208 -5.70 -11.37 -10.41
C TYR A 208 -4.46 -10.92 -9.68
N ASP A 209 -3.42 -11.75 -9.70
CA ASP A 209 -2.09 -11.42 -9.23
C ASP A 209 -1.06 -11.87 -10.25
N GLY A 210 -0.19 -10.93 -10.66
CA GLY A 210 0.85 -11.15 -11.67
C GLY A 210 2.19 -10.64 -11.18
N LEU A 211 3.13 -11.55 -10.94
CA LEU A 211 4.48 -11.28 -10.45
C LEU A 211 5.53 -11.63 -11.50
N LYS A 212 6.49 -10.73 -11.73
CA LYS A 212 7.74 -10.97 -12.44
C LYS A 212 8.90 -10.52 -11.58
N ASP A 213 9.87 -11.41 -11.34
CA ASP A 213 11.04 -11.14 -10.50
C ASP A 213 12.29 -11.70 -11.18
N VAL A 214 13.31 -10.85 -11.35
CA VAL A 214 14.53 -11.18 -12.10
C VAL A 214 15.75 -10.70 -11.34
N ILE A 215 16.70 -11.59 -11.07
CA ILE A 215 18.03 -11.31 -10.53
C ILE A 215 19.03 -12.21 -11.25
N LEU A 216 19.76 -11.67 -12.19
CA LEU A 216 20.64 -12.46 -13.06
C LEU A 216 21.80 -13.12 -12.32
N GLY A 217 22.40 -12.45 -11.33
CA GLY A 217 23.51 -12.98 -10.53
C GLY A 217 23.14 -14.17 -9.66
N TYR A 218 21.85 -14.41 -9.41
CA TYR A 218 21.34 -15.55 -8.65
C TYR A 218 20.54 -16.52 -9.52
N ASP A 219 20.69 -16.47 -10.85
CA ASP A 219 19.94 -17.27 -11.83
C ASP A 219 18.42 -17.26 -11.58
N ARG A 220 17.91 -16.13 -11.09
CA ARG A 220 16.51 -15.96 -10.72
C ARG A 220 15.77 -15.24 -11.81
N ASN A 221 14.88 -15.96 -12.50
CA ASN A 221 13.93 -15.42 -13.46
C ASN A 221 12.58 -16.08 -13.23
N PHE A 222 11.75 -15.42 -12.42
CA PHE A 222 10.49 -15.96 -11.96
C PHE A 222 9.32 -15.15 -12.52
N LYS A 223 8.33 -15.84 -13.07
CA LYS A 223 7.07 -15.25 -13.53
C LYS A 223 5.91 -16.13 -13.08
N GLN A 224 4.99 -15.53 -12.37
CA GLN A 224 3.78 -16.19 -11.89
C GLN A 224 2.56 -15.32 -12.16
N ASN A 225 1.46 -15.97 -12.56
CA ASN A 225 0.13 -15.34 -12.65
C ASN A 225 -0.86 -16.23 -11.93
N THR A 226 -1.69 -15.61 -11.10
CA THR A 226 -2.75 -16.29 -10.36
C THR A 226 -4.07 -15.63 -10.68
N ASN A 227 -5.10 -16.44 -10.93
CA ASN A 227 -6.47 -15.99 -11.20
C ASN A 227 -7.40 -16.77 -10.24
N ILE A 228 -8.18 -16.03 -9.45
CA ILE A 228 -9.09 -16.62 -8.48
C ILE A 228 -10.49 -16.03 -8.71
N GLY A 229 -11.45 -16.88 -9.04
CA GLY A 229 -12.87 -16.55 -9.05
C GLY A 229 -13.55 -17.17 -7.84
N SER A 230 -14.34 -16.42 -7.10
CA SER A 230 -15.05 -16.89 -5.92
C SER A 230 -16.51 -16.45 -5.93
N PHE A 231 -17.35 -17.30 -5.36
CA PHE A 231 -18.74 -16.99 -5.03
C PHE A 231 -18.98 -17.34 -3.57
N TYR A 232 -19.75 -16.54 -2.88
CA TYR A 232 -20.13 -16.83 -1.51
C TYR A 232 -21.60 -16.54 -1.27
N PHE A 233 -22.13 -17.26 -0.30
CA PHE A 233 -23.48 -17.15 0.19
C PHE A 233 -23.42 -17.21 1.71
N GLN A 234 -24.12 -16.28 2.37
CA GLN A 234 -24.24 -16.22 3.81
C GLN A 234 -25.66 -15.84 4.18
N ASN A 235 -26.19 -16.46 5.22
CA ASN A 235 -27.44 -16.02 5.83
C ASN A 235 -27.24 -15.83 7.33
N GLU A 236 -27.63 -14.67 7.83
CA GLU A 236 -27.54 -14.30 9.25
C GLU A 236 -28.96 -14.11 9.80
N TRP A 237 -29.34 -14.94 10.77
CA TRP A 237 -30.59 -14.78 11.52
C TRP A 237 -30.35 -13.86 12.72
N LYS A 238 -31.22 -12.84 12.88
CA LYS A 238 -31.07 -11.80 13.89
C LYS A 238 -32.05 -11.99 15.04
N ASN A 239 -31.52 -12.19 16.26
CA ASN A 239 -32.30 -12.18 17.48
C ASN A 239 -31.97 -10.91 18.29
N LYS A 240 -33.01 -10.16 18.69
CA LYS A 240 -32.84 -8.94 19.52
C LYS A 240 -32.33 -9.20 20.95
N GLN A 241 -32.18 -10.47 21.34
CA GLN A 241 -31.79 -10.88 22.70
C GLN A 241 -30.32 -11.31 22.82
N TRP A 242 -29.50 -11.20 21.77
CA TRP A 242 -28.05 -11.49 21.81
C TRP A 242 -27.26 -10.29 21.33
#